data_ab1e5936e02d6a42f273e25093c44ab1
#
_entry.id   ab1e5936e02d6a42f273e25093c44ab1
#
_cell.length_a   1.000
_cell.length_b   1.000
_cell.length_c   1.000
_cell.angle_alpha   90.00
_cell.angle_beta   90.00
_cell.angle_gamma   90.00
#
_symmetry.space_group_name_H-M   'P 1'
#
loop_
_entity.id
_entity.type
_entity.pdbx_description
1 polymer ?
#
loop_
_entity_poly.entity_id
_entity_poly.type
_entity_poly.pdbx_seq_one_letter_code
_entity_poly.pdbx_strand_id
1 'polypeptide(L)'
;MKDYLSLSKFSHTVFALPFALLGFFLGTLESGQGLNGRLFLLVLLCMIFARSAAMAFNRYLDRDIDVQNPRTAGREIPAGVISPRSALAFVFINSLLFIVTTWFINPLCFFLSPVALLVILGYSYTKRFTFLCHFVLGLGLSLAPTGAYLAVQGQFALLPLLYSAAVLLWVSGFDIIYALQDDDFDRSLSLYSVPVAMGRNDALRLSSVLHLASAGFILLASVLLYQQYPAFGWLHWVAAAIFIVLLVYQHTLVKPHDLSKVNLAFFTTNGVASLLFGGMVILDIYF
;
A
#
# COMPACT_ATOMS: atom_id res chain seq x y z
N MET A 1 20.93 11.54 7.73
CA MET A 1 19.73 10.83 8.26
C MET A 1 18.44 11.40 7.71
N LYS A 2 18.22 12.73 7.70
CA LYS A 2 17.04 13.37 7.13
C LYS A 2 16.77 12.99 5.67
N ASP A 3 17.80 12.90 4.83
CA ASP A 3 17.68 12.59 3.41
C ASP A 3 17.20 11.15 3.15
N TYR A 4 17.61 10.19 3.99
CA TYR A 4 17.11 8.81 3.92
C TYR A 4 15.66 8.66 4.40
N LEU A 5 15.22 9.47 5.36
CA LEU A 5 13.80 9.55 5.74
C LEU A 5 12.97 10.16 4.61
N SER A 6 13.51 11.19 3.93
CA SER A 6 12.90 11.73 2.72
C SER A 6 12.83 10.71 1.60
N LEU A 7 13.92 9.98 1.36
CA LEU A 7 14.01 8.89 0.37
C LEU A 7 12.90 7.84 0.60
N SER A 8 12.65 7.46 1.86
CA SER A 8 11.66 6.45 2.23
C SER A 8 10.21 6.93 2.14
N LYS A 9 9.96 8.25 1.95
CA LYS A 9 8.61 8.83 1.90
C LYS A 9 7.71 8.28 3.02
N PHE A 10 8.18 8.40 4.26
CA PHE A 10 7.52 7.78 5.42
C PHE A 10 6.05 8.20 5.59
N SER A 11 5.70 9.42 5.16
CA SER A 11 4.31 9.90 5.15
C SER A 11 3.34 9.01 4.35
N HIS A 12 3.81 8.30 3.33
CA HIS A 12 2.98 7.38 2.55
C HIS A 12 2.73 6.03 3.26
N THR A 13 3.38 5.78 4.40
CA THR A 13 3.12 4.59 5.23
C THR A 13 1.68 4.57 5.74
N VAL A 14 1.04 5.74 5.80
CA VAL A 14 -0.37 5.90 6.18
C VAL A 14 -1.33 5.04 5.35
N PHE A 15 -0.99 4.64 4.14
CA PHE A 15 -1.88 3.81 3.31
C PHE A 15 -1.91 2.34 3.76
N ALA A 16 -0.77 1.74 4.08
CA ALA A 16 -0.66 0.33 4.39
C ALA A 16 -0.66 0.03 5.91
N LEU A 17 -0.12 0.93 6.73
CA LEU A 17 0.03 0.70 8.16
C LEU A 17 -1.29 0.42 8.90
N PRO A 18 -2.39 1.17 8.68
CA PRO A 18 -3.65 0.88 9.36
C PRO A 18 -4.20 -0.51 9.03
N PHE A 19 -4.03 -0.98 7.79
CA PHE A 19 -4.43 -2.32 7.39
C PHE A 19 -3.51 -3.41 7.95
N ALA A 20 -2.20 -3.14 8.08
CA ALA A 20 -1.28 -4.04 8.78
C ALA A 20 -1.66 -4.16 10.26
N LEU A 21 -1.94 -3.05 10.93
CA LEU A 21 -2.40 -3.04 12.32
C LEU A 21 -3.72 -3.80 12.48
N LEU A 22 -4.67 -3.59 11.56
CA LEU A 22 -5.93 -4.34 11.55
C LEU A 22 -5.67 -5.85 11.46
N GLY A 23 -4.83 -6.31 10.54
CA GLY A 23 -4.47 -7.72 10.42
C GLY A 23 -3.80 -8.26 11.68
N PHE A 24 -2.90 -7.49 12.30
CA PHE A 24 -2.25 -7.83 13.55
C PHE A 24 -3.24 -7.98 14.72
N PHE A 25 -4.12 -6.99 14.91
CA PHE A 25 -5.10 -7.00 16.00
C PHE A 25 -6.18 -8.07 15.80
N LEU A 26 -6.58 -8.34 14.56
CA LEU A 26 -7.46 -9.46 14.22
C LEU A 26 -6.83 -10.81 14.61
N GLY A 27 -5.56 -11.02 14.25
CA GLY A 27 -4.82 -12.21 14.66
C GLY A 27 -4.67 -12.31 16.19
N THR A 28 -4.46 -11.18 16.87
CA THR A 28 -4.37 -11.13 18.33
C THR A 28 -5.70 -11.50 18.99
N LEU A 29 -6.82 -10.99 18.46
CA LEU A 29 -8.16 -11.34 18.93
C LEU A 29 -8.41 -12.85 18.80
N GLU A 30 -8.10 -13.42 17.64
CA GLU A 30 -8.32 -14.84 17.35
C GLU A 30 -7.41 -15.76 18.17
N SER A 31 -6.19 -15.32 18.49
CA SER A 31 -5.27 -16.11 19.34
C SER A 31 -5.73 -16.24 20.80
N GLY A 32 -6.54 -15.31 21.29
CA GLY A 32 -6.96 -15.23 22.70
C GLY A 32 -5.84 -14.96 23.70
N GLN A 33 -4.59 -14.74 23.26
CA GLN A 33 -3.41 -14.61 24.12
C GLN A 33 -3.11 -13.16 24.56
N GLY A 34 -3.90 -12.18 24.06
CA GLY A 34 -3.65 -10.77 24.31
C GLY A 34 -2.49 -10.21 23.47
N LEU A 35 -2.18 -8.92 23.68
CA LEU A 35 -1.18 -8.18 22.91
C LEU A 35 0.25 -8.62 23.27
N ASN A 36 0.95 -9.21 22.29
CA ASN A 36 2.38 -9.49 22.40
C ASN A 36 3.20 -8.29 21.88
N GLY A 37 3.71 -7.47 22.80
CA GLY A 37 4.47 -6.25 22.47
C GLY A 37 5.74 -6.50 21.67
N ARG A 38 6.44 -7.64 21.89
CA ARG A 38 7.61 -8.03 21.07
C ARG A 38 7.19 -8.29 19.63
N LEU A 39 6.15 -9.07 19.41
CA LEU A 39 5.67 -9.41 18.08
C LEU A 39 5.13 -8.17 17.36
N PHE A 40 4.42 -7.30 18.06
CA PHE A 40 3.97 -6.01 17.55
C PHE A 40 5.13 -5.15 17.04
N LEU A 41 6.21 -5.04 17.83
CA LEU A 41 7.40 -4.31 17.42
C LEU A 41 8.05 -4.93 16.16
N LEU A 42 8.16 -6.27 16.09
CA LEU A 42 8.72 -6.97 14.93
C LEU A 42 7.90 -6.70 13.66
N VAL A 43 6.57 -6.69 13.74
CA VAL A 43 5.68 -6.34 12.62
C VAL A 43 5.89 -4.91 12.17
N LEU A 44 6.00 -3.94 13.10
CA LEU A 44 6.31 -2.55 12.76
C LEU A 44 7.67 -2.41 12.08
N LEU A 45 8.69 -3.12 12.57
CA LEU A 45 10.01 -3.14 11.95
C LEU A 45 9.96 -3.73 10.53
N CYS A 46 9.23 -4.81 10.30
CA CYS A 46 9.00 -5.35 8.96
C CYS A 46 8.38 -4.30 8.04
N MET A 47 7.36 -3.56 8.49
CA MET A 47 6.74 -2.49 7.71
C MET A 47 7.73 -1.37 7.36
N ILE A 48 8.57 -0.96 8.32
CA ILE A 48 9.59 0.08 8.11
C ILE A 48 10.63 -0.39 7.10
N PHE A 49 11.18 -1.59 7.27
CA PHE A 49 12.25 -2.10 6.40
C PHE A 49 11.74 -2.38 4.98
N ALA A 50 10.58 -3.05 4.84
CA ALA A 50 9.96 -3.30 3.55
C ALA A 50 9.69 -2.00 2.80
N ARG A 51 9.10 -1.01 3.47
CA ARG A 51 8.82 0.31 2.91
C ARG A 51 10.08 1.04 2.50
N SER A 52 11.09 1.06 3.37
CA SER A 52 12.38 1.72 3.10
C SER A 52 13.08 1.10 1.89
N ALA A 53 13.12 -0.22 1.80
CA ALA A 53 13.69 -0.93 0.66
C ALA A 53 12.92 -0.62 -0.63
N ALA A 54 11.58 -0.72 -0.62
CA ALA A 54 10.74 -0.49 -1.79
C ALA A 54 10.90 0.94 -2.36
N MET A 55 10.84 1.95 -1.51
CA MET A 55 10.92 3.35 -1.93
C MET A 55 12.32 3.71 -2.43
N ALA A 56 13.36 3.28 -1.73
CA ALA A 56 14.74 3.52 -2.16
C ALA A 56 15.03 2.80 -3.49
N PHE A 57 14.52 1.58 -3.68
CA PHE A 57 14.68 0.84 -4.92
C PHE A 57 13.94 1.49 -6.10
N ASN A 58 12.72 1.97 -5.88
CA ASN A 58 11.99 2.74 -6.88
C ASN A 58 12.77 3.99 -7.30
N ARG A 59 13.30 4.77 -6.34
CA ARG A 59 14.13 5.93 -6.62
C ARG A 59 15.42 5.58 -7.37
N TYR A 60 16.05 4.48 -7.00
CA TYR A 60 17.27 4.00 -7.66
C TYR A 60 17.02 3.60 -9.11
N LEU A 61 15.95 2.84 -9.36
CA LEU A 61 15.58 2.40 -10.71
C LEU A 61 15.16 3.56 -11.61
N ASP A 62 14.36 4.46 -11.07
CA ASP A 62 13.75 5.54 -11.85
C ASP A 62 14.64 6.78 -11.97
N ARG A 63 15.86 6.78 -11.41
CA ARG A 63 16.75 7.94 -11.38
C ARG A 63 16.96 8.61 -12.75
N ASP A 64 17.10 7.81 -13.81
CA ASP A 64 17.34 8.31 -15.17
C ASP A 64 16.07 8.90 -15.82
N ILE A 65 14.90 8.40 -15.42
CA ILE A 65 13.58 8.91 -15.79
C ILE A 65 13.27 10.17 -14.97
N ASP A 66 13.54 10.12 -13.66
CA ASP A 66 13.27 11.20 -12.71
C ASP A 66 14.02 12.50 -13.04
N VAL A 67 15.25 12.41 -13.55
CA VAL A 67 16.03 13.58 -14.02
C VAL A 67 15.29 14.34 -15.14
N GLN A 68 14.58 13.63 -16.02
CA GLN A 68 13.92 14.19 -17.19
C GLN A 68 12.53 14.75 -16.87
N ASN A 69 11.92 14.36 -15.75
CA ASN A 69 10.60 14.83 -15.36
C ASN A 69 10.73 16.02 -14.40
N PRO A 70 10.22 17.23 -14.76
CA PRO A 70 10.29 18.44 -13.93
C PRO A 70 9.70 18.23 -12.52
N ARG A 71 8.70 17.35 -12.38
CA ARG A 71 8.04 17.03 -11.11
C ARG A 71 8.95 16.23 -10.17
N THR A 72 9.88 15.45 -10.71
CA THR A 72 10.69 14.50 -9.94
C THR A 72 12.20 14.78 -9.99
N ALA A 73 12.65 15.70 -10.82
CA ALA A 73 14.09 16.06 -10.95
C ALA A 73 14.73 16.52 -9.63
N GLY A 74 13.93 17.09 -8.72
CA GLY A 74 14.39 17.50 -7.37
C GLY A 74 14.49 16.37 -6.34
N ARG A 75 14.25 15.09 -6.73
CA ARG A 75 14.38 13.93 -5.83
C ARG A 75 15.84 13.69 -5.44
N GLU A 76 16.05 12.97 -4.34
CA GLU A 76 17.35 12.84 -3.65
C GLU A 76 18.47 12.29 -4.55
N ILE A 77 18.18 11.32 -5.42
CA ILE A 77 19.20 10.72 -6.31
C ILE A 77 19.45 11.60 -7.55
N PRO A 78 18.42 12.05 -8.32
CA PRO A 78 18.59 13.00 -9.42
C PRO A 78 19.29 14.29 -9.01
N ALA A 79 18.96 14.83 -7.83
CA ALA A 79 19.60 16.05 -7.29
C ALA A 79 21.01 15.85 -6.74
N GLY A 80 21.56 14.62 -6.76
CA GLY A 80 22.89 14.31 -6.27
C GLY A 80 23.06 14.32 -4.74
N VAL A 81 21.94 14.43 -3.98
CA VAL A 81 21.97 14.42 -2.50
C VAL A 81 22.35 13.03 -1.97
N ILE A 82 21.87 11.98 -2.64
CA ILE A 82 22.21 10.58 -2.32
C ILE A 82 22.79 9.92 -3.57
N SER A 83 23.97 9.29 -3.43
CA SER A 83 24.56 8.57 -4.54
C SER A 83 23.76 7.31 -4.89
N PRO A 84 23.68 6.88 -6.17
CA PRO A 84 23.01 5.63 -6.54
C PRO A 84 23.57 4.41 -5.81
N ARG A 85 24.87 4.37 -5.55
CA ARG A 85 25.52 3.28 -4.77
C ARG A 85 25.03 3.25 -3.32
N SER A 86 24.93 4.42 -2.67
CA SER A 86 24.41 4.52 -1.30
C SER A 86 22.94 4.14 -1.22
N ALA A 87 22.13 4.53 -2.21
CA ALA A 87 20.73 4.13 -2.29
C ALA A 87 20.59 2.60 -2.43
N LEU A 88 21.39 1.96 -3.29
CA LEU A 88 21.37 0.51 -3.47
C LEU A 88 21.83 -0.23 -2.22
N ALA A 89 22.88 0.26 -1.54
CA ALA A 89 23.32 -0.29 -0.26
C ALA A 89 22.21 -0.20 0.81
N PHE A 90 21.48 0.93 0.85
CA PHE A 90 20.34 1.12 1.74
C PHE A 90 19.19 0.14 1.43
N VAL A 91 18.90 -0.14 0.15
CA VAL A 91 17.94 -1.18 -0.26
C VAL A 91 18.37 -2.54 0.26
N PHE A 92 19.63 -2.92 0.03
CA PHE A 92 20.14 -4.22 0.44
C PHE A 92 20.07 -4.41 1.97
N ILE A 93 20.51 -3.40 2.73
CA ILE A 93 20.49 -3.42 4.20
C ILE A 93 19.03 -3.58 4.71
N ASN A 94 18.09 -2.78 4.19
CA ASN A 94 16.70 -2.86 4.62
C ASN A 94 16.05 -4.19 4.21
N SER A 95 16.36 -4.74 3.04
CA SER A 95 15.89 -6.06 2.61
C SER A 95 16.41 -7.17 3.52
N LEU A 96 17.69 -7.12 3.88
CA LEU A 96 18.29 -8.08 4.82
C LEU A 96 17.66 -7.97 6.21
N LEU A 97 17.49 -6.74 6.72
CA LEU A 97 16.84 -6.49 8.01
C LEU A 97 15.39 -6.99 8.01
N PHE A 98 14.67 -6.85 6.92
CA PHE A 98 13.32 -7.40 6.76
C PHE A 98 13.33 -8.93 6.91
N ILE A 99 14.19 -9.64 6.16
CA ILE A 99 14.30 -11.11 6.23
C ILE A 99 14.70 -11.55 7.64
N VAL A 100 15.70 -10.91 8.23
CA VAL A 100 16.16 -11.22 9.60
C VAL A 100 15.04 -10.99 10.61
N THR A 101 14.26 -9.92 10.47
CA THR A 101 13.15 -9.65 11.36
C THR A 101 12.07 -10.73 11.27
N THR A 102 11.75 -11.20 10.04
CA THR A 102 10.75 -12.26 9.86
C THR A 102 11.20 -13.60 10.43
N TRP A 103 12.51 -13.88 10.50
CA TRP A 103 13.06 -15.05 11.19
C TRP A 103 12.67 -15.10 12.68
N PHE A 104 12.64 -13.93 13.32
CA PHE A 104 12.24 -13.82 14.74
C PHE A 104 10.72 -13.83 14.96
N ILE A 105 9.93 -13.81 13.90
CA ILE A 105 8.46 -13.89 13.97
C ILE A 105 8.02 -15.36 13.97
N ASN A 106 8.06 -16.01 12.82
CA ASN A 106 7.75 -17.43 12.67
C ASN A 106 8.30 -17.99 11.33
N PRO A 107 8.39 -19.34 11.17
CA PRO A 107 8.92 -19.95 9.95
C PRO A 107 8.16 -19.55 8.68
N LEU A 108 6.82 -19.45 8.73
CA LEU A 108 6.01 -19.11 7.55
C LEU A 108 6.34 -17.70 7.05
N CYS A 109 6.39 -16.70 7.94
CA CYS A 109 6.79 -15.34 7.59
C CYS A 109 8.21 -15.30 7.00
N PHE A 110 9.14 -16.07 7.58
CA PHE A 110 10.51 -16.15 7.08
C PHE A 110 10.57 -16.70 5.67
N PHE A 111 9.94 -17.84 5.39
CA PHE A 111 9.96 -18.45 4.05
C PHE A 111 9.19 -17.62 3.00
N LEU A 112 8.19 -16.86 3.40
CA LEU A 112 7.46 -15.96 2.51
C LEU A 112 8.17 -14.62 2.30
N SER A 113 9.13 -14.24 3.14
CA SER A 113 9.77 -12.93 3.08
C SER A 113 10.53 -12.66 1.77
N PRO A 114 11.24 -13.62 1.12
CA PRO A 114 11.84 -13.39 -0.19
C PRO A 114 10.80 -13.15 -1.28
N VAL A 115 9.66 -13.85 -1.22
CA VAL A 115 8.55 -13.68 -2.17
C VAL A 115 7.93 -12.29 -2.00
N ALA A 116 7.71 -11.86 -0.76
CA ALA A 116 7.23 -10.51 -0.46
C ALA A 116 8.21 -9.45 -0.99
N LEU A 117 9.52 -9.60 -0.76
CA LEU A 117 10.54 -8.70 -1.30
C LEU A 117 10.54 -8.67 -2.83
N LEU A 118 10.39 -9.82 -3.48
CA LEU A 118 10.30 -9.88 -4.95
C LEU A 118 9.13 -9.05 -5.47
N VAL A 119 7.96 -9.12 -4.84
CA VAL A 119 6.79 -8.33 -5.22
C VAL A 119 7.03 -6.84 -4.95
N ILE A 120 7.44 -6.47 -3.72
CA ILE A 120 7.56 -5.06 -3.31
C ILE A 120 8.77 -4.32 -3.92
N LEU A 121 9.77 -5.02 -4.42
CA LEU A 121 10.85 -4.43 -5.21
C LEU A 121 10.52 -4.50 -6.70
N GLY A 122 10.02 -5.64 -7.15
CA GLY A 122 9.75 -5.92 -8.56
C GLY A 122 8.76 -4.95 -9.21
N TYR A 123 7.80 -4.39 -8.44
CA TYR A 123 6.82 -3.45 -8.98
C TYR A 123 7.48 -2.27 -9.70
N SER A 124 8.65 -1.80 -9.21
CA SER A 124 9.36 -0.66 -9.78
C SER A 124 9.83 -0.88 -11.22
N TYR A 125 10.00 -2.14 -11.64
CA TYR A 125 10.33 -2.48 -13.03
C TYR A 125 9.13 -2.46 -13.96
N THR A 126 7.93 -2.70 -13.44
CA THR A 126 6.76 -3.09 -14.24
C THR A 126 6.32 -2.03 -15.23
N LYS A 127 6.44 -0.75 -14.91
CA LYS A 127 6.11 0.35 -15.83
C LYS A 127 6.98 0.40 -17.08
N ARG A 128 8.08 -0.38 -17.16
CA ARG A 128 8.96 -0.46 -18.33
C ARG A 128 8.48 -1.46 -19.36
N PHE A 129 7.53 -2.36 -19.01
CA PHE A 129 7.08 -3.41 -19.92
C PHE A 129 5.58 -3.74 -19.83
N THR A 130 4.84 -3.23 -18.83
CA THR A 130 3.40 -3.52 -18.73
C THR A 130 2.62 -2.37 -18.08
N PHE A 131 1.41 -2.14 -18.60
CA PHE A 131 0.45 -1.20 -18.03
C PHE A 131 -0.18 -1.72 -16.71
N LEU A 132 0.03 -3.00 -16.37
CA LEU A 132 -0.44 -3.59 -15.10
C LEU A 132 0.39 -3.18 -13.89
N CYS A 133 1.33 -2.23 -14.03
CA CYS A 133 2.21 -1.74 -12.96
C CYS A 133 1.44 -1.29 -11.70
N HIS A 134 0.25 -0.71 -11.87
CA HIS A 134 -0.63 -0.29 -10.77
C HIS A 134 -1.11 -1.48 -9.93
N PHE A 135 -1.42 -2.61 -10.57
CA PHE A 135 -1.85 -3.82 -9.88
C PHE A 135 -0.70 -4.49 -9.12
N VAL A 136 0.52 -4.43 -9.66
CA VAL A 136 1.71 -4.96 -8.96
C VAL A 136 2.05 -4.09 -7.75
N LEU A 137 1.89 -2.76 -7.84
CA LEU A 137 1.98 -1.87 -6.68
C LEU A 137 0.89 -2.19 -5.64
N GLY A 138 -0.36 -2.35 -6.09
CA GLY A 138 -1.49 -2.76 -5.26
C GLY A 138 -1.23 -4.09 -4.54
N LEU A 139 -0.69 -5.08 -5.27
CA LEU A 139 -0.28 -6.36 -4.70
C LEU A 139 0.79 -6.19 -3.61
N GLY A 140 1.77 -5.32 -3.82
CA GLY A 140 2.81 -5.03 -2.82
C GLY A 140 2.24 -4.50 -1.51
N LEU A 141 1.28 -3.55 -1.56
CA LEU A 141 0.64 -3.00 -0.35
C LEU A 141 -0.37 -3.98 0.26
N SER A 142 -1.02 -4.81 -0.54
CA SER A 142 -2.00 -5.79 -0.08
C SER A 142 -1.40 -6.92 0.78
N LEU A 143 -0.09 -7.10 0.75
CA LEU A 143 0.59 -8.05 1.62
C LEU A 143 0.53 -7.63 3.11
N ALA A 144 0.25 -6.36 3.41
CA ALA A 144 0.32 -5.82 4.76
C ALA A 144 -0.70 -6.44 5.74
N PRO A 145 -2.03 -6.48 5.44
CA PRO A 145 -3.00 -7.07 6.37
C PRO A 145 -2.79 -8.57 6.58
N THR A 146 -2.60 -9.33 5.50
CA THR A 146 -2.34 -10.78 5.60
C THR A 146 -0.99 -11.06 6.27
N GLY A 147 0.08 -10.34 5.91
CA GLY A 147 1.41 -10.54 6.49
C GLY A 147 1.43 -10.28 8.01
N ALA A 148 0.75 -9.24 8.47
CA ALA A 148 0.64 -8.94 9.90
C ALA A 148 -0.22 -9.97 10.66
N TYR A 149 -1.29 -10.48 10.06
CA TYR A 149 -2.07 -11.59 10.61
C TYR A 149 -1.23 -12.88 10.71
N LEU A 150 -0.50 -13.24 9.63
CA LEU A 150 0.40 -14.40 9.61
C LEU A 150 1.49 -14.31 10.68
N ALA A 151 1.93 -13.11 11.01
CA ALA A 151 2.92 -12.91 12.07
C ALA A 151 2.38 -13.41 13.42
N VAL A 152 1.09 -13.26 13.67
CA VAL A 152 0.45 -13.68 14.93
C VAL A 152 0.02 -15.14 14.87
N GLN A 153 -0.69 -15.53 13.83
CA GLN A 153 -1.37 -16.82 13.73
C GLN A 153 -0.53 -17.94 13.09
N GLY A 154 0.46 -17.59 12.28
CA GLY A 154 1.25 -18.57 11.55
C GLY A 154 0.48 -19.36 10.48
N GLN A 155 -0.73 -18.94 10.14
CA GLN A 155 -1.61 -19.57 9.15
C GLN A 155 -2.46 -18.55 8.40
N PHE A 156 -2.90 -18.90 7.19
CA PHE A 156 -3.80 -18.06 6.40
C PHE A 156 -5.25 -18.17 6.91
N ALA A 157 -5.99 -17.06 6.80
CA ALA A 157 -7.42 -17.02 7.07
C ALA A 157 -8.14 -16.18 6.01
N LEU A 158 -9.43 -16.42 5.85
CA LEU A 158 -10.24 -15.76 4.81
C LEU A 158 -10.35 -14.24 5.04
N LEU A 159 -10.58 -13.83 6.28
CA LEU A 159 -10.85 -12.43 6.59
C LEU A 159 -9.67 -11.48 6.29
N PRO A 160 -8.40 -11.76 6.70
CA PRO A 160 -7.27 -10.94 6.28
C PRO A 160 -7.00 -11.01 4.77
N LEU A 161 -7.33 -12.11 4.08
CA LEU A 161 -7.23 -12.20 2.62
C LEU A 161 -8.26 -11.29 1.92
N LEU A 162 -9.47 -11.14 2.45
CA LEU A 162 -10.46 -10.20 1.93
C LEU A 162 -10.00 -8.75 2.08
N TYR A 163 -9.39 -8.40 3.23
CA TYR A 163 -8.77 -7.08 3.39
C TYR A 163 -7.61 -6.88 2.43
N SER A 164 -6.80 -7.91 2.19
CA SER A 164 -5.74 -7.85 1.17
C SER A 164 -6.30 -7.63 -0.23
N ALA A 165 -7.37 -8.31 -0.62
CA ALA A 165 -8.04 -8.11 -1.91
C ALA A 165 -8.61 -6.68 -2.03
N ALA A 166 -9.25 -6.18 -0.97
CA ALA A 166 -9.72 -4.81 -0.92
C ALA A 166 -8.59 -3.79 -1.10
N VAL A 167 -7.47 -3.97 -0.40
CA VAL A 167 -6.29 -3.09 -0.49
C VAL A 167 -5.67 -3.14 -1.88
N LEU A 168 -5.54 -4.33 -2.48
CA LEU A 168 -5.00 -4.48 -3.84
C LEU A 168 -5.79 -3.60 -4.83
N LEU A 169 -7.12 -3.74 -4.85
CA LEU A 169 -7.98 -3.04 -5.78
C LEU A 169 -8.05 -1.53 -5.49
N TRP A 170 -8.11 -1.16 -4.22
CA TRP A 170 -8.11 0.23 -3.79
C TRP A 170 -6.82 0.95 -4.18
N VAL A 171 -5.67 0.35 -3.89
CA VAL A 171 -4.36 0.92 -4.22
C VAL A 171 -4.19 1.02 -5.74
N SER A 172 -4.55 -0.02 -6.48
CA SER A 172 -4.50 0.00 -7.95
C SER A 172 -5.37 1.13 -8.51
N GLY A 173 -6.58 1.30 -7.98
CA GLY A 173 -7.50 2.34 -8.42
C GLY A 173 -6.97 3.76 -8.17
N PHE A 174 -6.48 4.05 -6.96
CA PHE A 174 -5.98 5.39 -6.68
C PHE A 174 -4.63 5.68 -7.36
N ASP A 175 -3.79 4.67 -7.59
CA ASP A 175 -2.52 4.84 -8.28
C ASP A 175 -2.74 5.13 -9.77
N ILE A 176 -3.78 4.55 -10.39
CA ILE A 176 -4.23 4.92 -11.74
C ILE A 176 -4.63 6.41 -11.80
N ILE A 177 -5.39 6.92 -10.80
CA ILE A 177 -5.73 8.35 -10.71
C ILE A 177 -4.46 9.19 -10.60
N TYR A 178 -3.51 8.77 -9.76
CA TYR A 178 -2.26 9.49 -9.56
C TYR A 178 -1.39 9.53 -10.82
N ALA A 179 -1.37 8.46 -11.59
CA ALA A 179 -0.60 8.33 -12.82
C ALA A 179 -1.08 9.27 -13.96
N LEU A 180 -2.31 9.79 -13.87
CA LEU A 180 -2.80 10.79 -14.85
C LEU A 180 -1.95 12.05 -14.92
N GLN A 181 -1.20 12.38 -13.86
CA GLN A 181 -0.32 13.56 -13.84
C GLN A 181 0.91 13.41 -14.73
N ASP A 182 1.30 12.18 -15.03
CA ASP A 182 2.52 11.86 -15.77
C ASP A 182 2.21 11.24 -17.14
N ASP A 183 0.95 11.11 -17.57
CA ASP A 183 0.56 10.35 -18.77
C ASP A 183 1.20 10.88 -20.06
N ASP A 184 1.31 12.19 -20.24
CA ASP A 184 1.98 12.81 -21.39
C ASP A 184 3.50 12.57 -21.34
N PHE A 185 4.11 12.67 -20.15
CA PHE A 185 5.52 12.40 -19.94
C PHE A 185 5.85 10.91 -20.15
N ASP A 186 5.07 10.01 -19.54
CA ASP A 186 5.23 8.56 -19.69
C ASP A 186 5.11 8.12 -21.15
N ARG A 187 4.18 8.73 -21.91
CA ARG A 187 4.02 8.49 -23.35
C ARG A 187 5.26 8.91 -24.13
N SER A 188 5.87 10.04 -23.79
CA SER A 188 7.07 10.55 -24.46
C SER A 188 8.29 9.65 -24.29
N LEU A 189 8.36 8.91 -23.18
CA LEU A 189 9.43 7.96 -22.87
C LEU A 189 9.08 6.50 -23.14
N SER A 190 7.95 6.23 -23.80
CA SER A 190 7.45 4.87 -24.07
C SER A 190 7.32 4.02 -22.81
N LEU A 191 6.97 4.64 -21.69
CA LEU A 191 6.63 3.95 -20.45
C LEU A 191 5.18 3.48 -20.47
N TYR A 192 4.90 2.42 -19.74
CA TYR A 192 3.59 1.79 -19.69
C TYR A 192 2.85 2.19 -18.42
N SER A 193 1.62 2.66 -18.59
CA SER A 193 0.66 2.87 -17.50
C SER A 193 -0.76 2.71 -18.04
N VAL A 194 -1.74 2.54 -17.17
CA VAL A 194 -3.16 2.46 -17.61
C VAL A 194 -3.58 3.73 -18.34
N PRO A 195 -3.27 4.97 -17.88
CA PRO A 195 -3.59 6.19 -18.64
C PRO A 195 -2.93 6.26 -20.02
N VAL A 196 -1.68 5.77 -20.15
CA VAL A 196 -1.00 5.71 -21.45
C VAL A 196 -1.65 4.71 -22.39
N ALA A 197 -2.05 3.53 -21.89
CA ALA A 197 -2.62 2.43 -22.68
C ALA A 197 -4.07 2.68 -23.11
N MET A 198 -4.91 3.25 -22.22
CA MET A 198 -6.36 3.34 -22.42
C MET A 198 -6.86 4.79 -22.58
N GLY A 199 -6.04 5.80 -22.28
CA GLY A 199 -6.43 7.20 -22.20
C GLY A 199 -7.11 7.54 -20.87
N ARG A 200 -7.22 8.86 -20.59
CA ARG A 200 -7.67 9.39 -19.28
C ARG A 200 -9.09 8.96 -18.91
N ASN A 201 -10.02 8.94 -19.90
CA ASN A 201 -11.42 8.59 -19.64
C ASN A 201 -11.58 7.15 -19.16
N ASP A 202 -11.00 6.20 -19.90
CA ASP A 202 -11.14 4.78 -19.58
C ASP A 202 -10.27 4.38 -18.38
N ALA A 203 -9.15 5.05 -18.14
CA ALA A 203 -8.36 4.92 -16.92
C ALA A 203 -9.19 5.30 -15.67
N LEU A 204 -9.92 6.41 -15.69
CA LEU A 204 -10.80 6.81 -14.59
C LEU A 204 -11.99 5.85 -14.41
N ARG A 205 -12.56 5.32 -15.51
CA ARG A 205 -13.60 4.29 -15.45
C ARG A 205 -13.08 3.01 -14.80
N LEU A 206 -11.90 2.54 -15.23
CA LEU A 206 -11.27 1.35 -14.63
C LEU A 206 -11.00 1.58 -13.14
N SER A 207 -10.45 2.73 -12.77
CA SER A 207 -10.24 3.09 -11.36
C SER A 207 -11.55 3.03 -10.57
N SER A 208 -12.66 3.54 -11.12
CA SER A 208 -13.99 3.48 -10.47
C SER A 208 -14.47 2.04 -10.27
N VAL A 209 -14.28 1.17 -11.26
CA VAL A 209 -14.62 -0.26 -11.16
C VAL A 209 -13.78 -0.95 -10.08
N LEU A 210 -12.48 -0.67 -10.02
CA LEU A 210 -11.60 -1.23 -8.99
C LEU A 210 -12.01 -0.78 -7.59
N HIS A 211 -12.37 0.49 -7.41
CA HIS A 211 -12.85 1.02 -6.13
C HIS A 211 -14.21 0.44 -5.74
N LEU A 212 -15.11 0.23 -6.70
CA LEU A 212 -16.40 -0.46 -6.45
C LEU A 212 -16.16 -1.91 -5.99
N ALA A 213 -15.25 -2.62 -6.64
CA ALA A 213 -14.89 -3.98 -6.24
C ALA A 213 -14.20 -4.01 -4.85
N SER A 214 -13.32 -3.03 -4.57
CA SER A 214 -12.72 -2.87 -3.24
C SER A 214 -13.79 -2.65 -2.17
N ALA A 215 -14.76 -1.77 -2.42
CA ALA A 215 -15.90 -1.55 -1.53
C ALA A 215 -16.70 -2.84 -1.28
N GLY A 216 -16.90 -3.66 -2.31
CA GLY A 216 -17.52 -4.99 -2.19
C GLY A 216 -16.74 -5.92 -1.25
N PHE A 217 -15.42 -5.97 -1.35
CA PHE A 217 -14.58 -6.77 -0.43
C PHE A 217 -14.60 -6.23 1.01
N ILE A 218 -14.62 -4.90 1.19
CA ILE A 218 -14.77 -4.29 2.53
C ILE A 218 -16.10 -4.67 3.16
N LEU A 219 -17.21 -4.59 2.40
CA LEU A 219 -18.53 -4.98 2.90
C LEU A 219 -18.60 -6.48 3.21
N LEU A 220 -18.06 -7.33 2.34
CA LEU A 220 -17.99 -8.77 2.59
C LEU A 220 -17.17 -9.08 3.85
N ALA A 221 -16.03 -8.43 4.01
CA ALA A 221 -15.20 -8.56 5.21
C ALA A 221 -15.97 -8.10 6.46
N SER A 222 -16.72 -6.99 6.38
CA SER A 222 -17.54 -6.49 7.52
C SER A 222 -18.65 -7.47 7.90
N VAL A 223 -19.32 -8.10 6.91
CA VAL A 223 -20.34 -9.14 7.18
C VAL A 223 -19.73 -10.35 7.88
N LEU A 224 -18.58 -10.85 7.37
CA LEU A 224 -17.91 -12.01 7.96
C LEU A 224 -17.35 -11.68 9.36
N LEU A 225 -16.80 -10.48 9.55
CA LEU A 225 -16.33 -10.02 10.85
C LEU A 225 -17.45 -10.06 11.89
N TYR A 226 -18.62 -9.51 11.56
CA TYR A 226 -19.79 -9.52 12.43
C TYR A 226 -20.33 -10.93 12.72
N GLN A 227 -20.26 -11.84 11.74
CA GLN A 227 -20.70 -13.23 11.91
C GLN A 227 -19.74 -14.06 12.77
N GLN A 228 -18.44 -13.86 12.61
CA GLN A 228 -17.40 -14.64 13.29
C GLN A 228 -17.14 -14.16 14.71
N TYR A 229 -17.30 -12.87 14.96
CA TYR A 229 -16.96 -12.23 16.22
C TYR A 229 -18.14 -11.39 16.74
N PRO A 230 -19.07 -12.00 17.52
CA PRO A 230 -20.25 -11.29 18.04
C PRO A 230 -19.95 -10.09 18.94
N ALA A 231 -18.68 -9.95 19.39
CA ALA A 231 -18.22 -8.81 20.18
C ALA A 231 -18.13 -7.51 19.36
N PHE A 232 -18.08 -7.61 18.02
CA PHE A 232 -18.06 -6.42 17.17
C PHE A 232 -19.40 -5.69 17.19
N GLY A 233 -19.34 -4.40 17.46
CA GLY A 233 -20.50 -3.52 17.50
C GLY A 233 -20.87 -2.94 16.14
N TRP A 234 -21.04 -1.65 16.08
CA TRP A 234 -21.47 -0.92 14.86
C TRP A 234 -20.36 -0.09 14.23
N LEU A 235 -19.22 0.05 14.92
CA LEU A 235 -18.14 0.94 14.48
C LEU A 235 -17.53 0.49 13.15
N HIS A 236 -17.35 -0.81 12.92
CA HIS A 236 -16.82 -1.33 11.66
C HIS A 236 -17.75 -1.05 10.46
N TRP A 237 -19.07 -0.99 10.67
CA TRP A 237 -20.02 -0.59 9.62
C TRP A 237 -19.90 0.88 9.26
N VAL A 238 -19.72 1.74 10.27
CA VAL A 238 -19.47 3.17 10.04
C VAL A 238 -18.12 3.37 9.36
N ALA A 239 -17.09 2.62 9.77
CA ALA A 239 -15.80 2.63 9.11
C ALA A 239 -15.90 2.28 7.63
N ALA A 240 -16.64 1.18 7.30
CA ALA A 240 -16.89 0.77 5.92
C ALA A 240 -17.65 1.85 5.13
N ALA A 241 -18.70 2.44 5.72
CA ALA A 241 -19.47 3.51 5.08
C ALA A 241 -18.58 4.74 4.80
N ILE A 242 -17.77 5.20 5.76
CA ILE A 242 -16.85 6.32 5.57
C ILE A 242 -15.83 5.99 4.48
N PHE A 243 -15.24 4.79 4.49
CA PHE A 243 -14.30 4.36 3.47
C PHE A 243 -14.92 4.44 2.07
N ILE A 244 -16.12 3.89 1.89
CA ILE A 244 -16.85 3.90 0.61
C ILE A 244 -17.19 5.33 0.17
N VAL A 245 -17.68 6.19 1.08
CA VAL A 245 -17.97 7.60 0.78
C VAL A 245 -16.71 8.33 0.31
N LEU A 246 -15.56 8.07 0.92
CA LEU A 246 -14.30 8.67 0.51
C LEU A 246 -13.82 8.14 -0.85
N LEU A 247 -14.05 6.86 -1.17
CA LEU A 247 -13.81 6.33 -2.53
C LEU A 247 -14.67 7.04 -3.58
N VAL A 248 -15.93 7.26 -3.33
CA VAL A 248 -16.81 8.01 -4.23
C VAL A 248 -16.34 9.47 -4.35
N TYR A 249 -16.03 10.10 -3.22
CA TYR A 249 -15.60 11.49 -3.18
C TYR A 249 -14.36 11.75 -4.03
N GLN A 250 -13.34 10.88 -3.99
CA GLN A 250 -12.14 11.09 -4.78
C GLN A 250 -12.40 11.10 -6.30
N HIS A 251 -13.41 10.34 -6.79
CA HIS A 251 -13.81 10.37 -8.19
C HIS A 251 -14.57 11.65 -8.59
N THR A 252 -15.09 12.40 -7.62
CA THR A 252 -15.66 13.73 -7.89
C THR A 252 -14.58 14.79 -8.03
N LEU A 253 -13.39 14.56 -7.47
CA LEU A 253 -12.27 15.53 -7.44
C LEU A 253 -11.48 15.56 -8.76
N VAL A 254 -11.45 14.46 -9.51
CA VAL A 254 -10.57 14.31 -10.70
C VAL A 254 -11.42 14.06 -11.94
N LYS A 255 -11.15 14.84 -12.97
CA LYS A 255 -11.78 14.71 -14.29
C LYS A 255 -10.70 14.56 -15.37
N PRO A 256 -11.00 13.98 -16.54
CA PRO A 256 -10.00 13.78 -17.61
C PRO A 256 -9.30 15.06 -18.06
N HIS A 257 -9.99 16.20 -17.97
CA HIS A 257 -9.51 17.52 -18.38
C HIS A 257 -9.14 18.44 -17.19
N ASP A 258 -9.36 17.98 -15.93
CA ASP A 258 -9.01 18.73 -14.72
C ASP A 258 -8.31 17.81 -13.72
N LEU A 259 -6.99 17.92 -13.66
CA LEU A 259 -6.11 17.15 -12.77
C LEU A 259 -5.64 17.97 -11.54
N SER A 260 -6.16 19.18 -11.35
CA SER A 260 -5.71 20.11 -10.30
C SER A 260 -5.82 19.52 -8.88
N LYS A 261 -6.78 18.62 -8.64
CA LYS A 261 -7.05 18.01 -7.34
C LYS A 261 -6.54 16.57 -7.19
N VAL A 262 -5.71 16.07 -8.12
CA VAL A 262 -5.19 14.69 -8.06
C VAL A 262 -4.43 14.44 -6.76
N ASN A 263 -3.62 15.38 -6.28
CA ASN A 263 -2.89 15.21 -5.01
C ASN A 263 -3.83 15.12 -3.80
N LEU A 264 -4.94 15.87 -3.80
CA LEU A 264 -5.96 15.77 -2.76
C LEU A 264 -6.65 14.40 -2.79
N ALA A 265 -7.04 13.94 -3.98
CA ALA A 265 -7.65 12.63 -4.19
C ALA A 265 -6.69 11.49 -3.80
N PHE A 266 -5.42 11.58 -4.21
CA PHE A 266 -4.43 10.53 -3.95
C PHE A 266 -3.99 10.49 -2.49
N PHE A 267 -3.56 11.62 -1.93
CA PHE A 267 -2.85 11.62 -0.64
C PHE A 267 -3.82 11.79 0.54
N THR A 268 -4.58 12.88 0.53
CA THR A 268 -5.41 13.24 1.69
C THR A 268 -6.60 12.30 1.83
N THR A 269 -7.35 12.08 0.75
CA THR A 269 -8.56 11.25 0.80
C THR A 269 -8.23 9.80 1.18
N ASN A 270 -7.20 9.22 0.56
CA ASN A 270 -6.82 7.83 0.85
C ASN A 270 -6.14 7.69 2.22
N GLY A 271 -5.36 8.68 2.66
CA GLY A 271 -4.77 8.69 4.00
C GLY A 271 -5.85 8.72 5.09
N VAL A 272 -6.85 9.60 4.94
CA VAL A 272 -7.99 9.68 5.87
C VAL A 272 -8.82 8.39 5.83
N ALA A 273 -9.11 7.86 4.63
CA ALA A 273 -9.87 6.62 4.47
C ALA A 273 -9.22 5.44 5.21
N SER A 274 -7.92 5.27 5.03
CA SER A 274 -7.18 4.17 5.65
C SER A 274 -7.07 4.32 7.17
N LEU A 275 -6.77 5.52 7.67
CA LEU A 275 -6.66 5.78 9.12
C LEU A 275 -8.00 5.59 9.84
N LEU A 276 -9.09 6.14 9.27
CA LEU A 276 -10.42 6.02 9.88
C LEU A 276 -10.89 4.56 9.81
N PHE A 277 -10.74 3.91 8.65
CA PHE A 277 -11.16 2.51 8.52
C PHE A 277 -10.41 1.60 9.50
N GLY A 278 -9.08 1.56 9.40
CA GLY A 278 -8.27 0.68 10.26
C GLY A 278 -8.41 1.02 11.74
N GLY A 279 -8.41 2.31 12.10
CA GLY A 279 -8.56 2.77 13.48
C GLY A 279 -9.91 2.40 14.09
N MET A 280 -11.02 2.64 13.38
CA MET A 280 -12.37 2.35 13.87
C MET A 280 -12.63 0.85 13.97
N VAL A 281 -12.15 0.04 13.01
CA VAL A 281 -12.28 -1.44 13.09
C VAL A 281 -11.47 -1.99 14.26
N ILE A 282 -10.26 -1.47 14.49
CA ILE A 282 -9.45 -1.88 15.66
C ILE A 282 -10.13 -1.46 16.97
N LEU A 283 -10.70 -0.26 17.03
CA LEU A 283 -11.44 0.19 18.22
C LEU A 283 -12.66 -0.69 18.50
N ASP A 284 -13.37 -1.14 17.45
CA ASP A 284 -14.54 -2.03 17.57
C ASP A 284 -14.19 -3.42 18.16
N ILE A 285 -12.89 -3.81 18.16
CA ILE A 285 -12.40 -5.02 18.83
C ILE A 285 -12.48 -4.88 20.37
N TYR A 286 -12.35 -3.65 20.89
CA TYR A 286 -12.16 -3.39 22.32
C TYR A 286 -13.35 -2.68 22.97
N PHE A 287 -14.30 -2.17 22.20
CA PHE A 287 -15.48 -1.43 22.66
C PHE A 287 -16.77 -2.00 22.09
#